data_670fb9875d17707bb23f6f1fcfe20204
#
_entry.id   670fb9875d17707bb23f6f1fcfe20204
#
_cell.length_a   1.000
_cell.length_b   1.000
_cell.length_c   1.000
_cell.angle_alpha   90.00
_cell.angle_beta   90.00
_cell.angle_gamma   90.00
#
_symmetry.space_group_name_H-M   'P 1'
#
loop_
_entity.id
_entity.type
_entity.pdbx_description
1 polymer ?
#
loop_
_entity_poly.entity_id
_entity_poly.type
_entity_poly.pdbx_seq_one_letter_code
_entity_poly.pdbx_strand_id
1 'polypeptide(L)'
;QVHSIARDYPNHKVWVTGHSLGAAMATLAGLRLNNCVVYNYGSPRVGDRTFAKAYNVPLYRHRNNNDVVTRNPLEIIGYSHVGWMKYFDASGEMFDGFSRWRMFKQWCSGTLKGIFKWPPGIDGFSDHSMSNYTSLCKKLLTK
;
A
#
# COMPACT_ATOMS: atom_id res chain seq x y z
N GLN A 1 -3.05 -11.33 23.26
CA GLN A 1 -2.04 -12.34 22.80
C GLN A 1 -0.78 -11.67 22.20
N VAL A 2 -0.87 -10.81 21.17
CA VAL A 2 0.32 -10.16 20.57
C VAL A 2 1.09 -9.30 21.58
N HIS A 3 0.40 -8.57 22.44
CA HIS A 3 1.03 -7.78 23.51
C HIS A 3 1.75 -8.64 24.54
N SER A 4 1.25 -9.85 24.84
CA SER A 4 1.93 -10.76 25.76
C SER A 4 3.22 -11.29 25.14
N ILE A 5 3.16 -11.72 23.86
CA ILE A 5 4.35 -12.18 23.12
C ILE A 5 5.41 -11.08 23.01
N ALA A 6 5.02 -9.85 22.71
CA ALA A 6 5.97 -8.73 22.63
C ALA A 6 6.66 -8.41 23.97
N ARG A 7 5.99 -8.67 25.11
CA ARG A 7 6.61 -8.56 26.45
C ARG A 7 7.58 -9.70 26.76
N ASP A 8 7.23 -10.91 26.32
CA ASP A 8 8.05 -12.10 26.56
C ASP A 8 9.35 -12.07 25.71
N TYR A 9 9.34 -11.29 24.62
CA TYR A 9 10.47 -11.12 23.70
C TYR A 9 10.86 -9.65 23.50
N PRO A 10 11.32 -8.94 24.55
CA PRO A 10 11.53 -7.47 24.50
C PRO A 10 12.60 -7.02 23.50
N ASN A 11 13.53 -7.90 23.15
CA ASN A 11 14.63 -7.61 22.22
C ASN A 11 14.27 -7.93 20.75
N HIS A 12 13.05 -8.42 20.48
CA HIS A 12 12.61 -8.75 19.11
C HIS A 12 11.85 -7.60 18.50
N LYS A 13 12.12 -7.32 17.22
CA LYS A 13 11.33 -6.37 16.45
C LYS A 13 10.03 -7.02 16.00
N VAL A 14 8.93 -6.36 16.27
CA VAL A 14 7.61 -6.77 15.78
C VAL A 14 7.40 -6.20 14.39
N TRP A 15 7.08 -7.07 13.44
CA TRP A 15 6.74 -6.71 12.08
C TRP A 15 5.28 -7.06 11.83
N VAL A 16 4.51 -6.09 11.34
CA VAL A 16 3.09 -6.27 11.03
C VAL A 16 2.93 -6.15 9.52
N THR A 17 2.24 -7.10 8.93
CA THR A 17 2.03 -7.07 7.47
C THR A 17 0.60 -7.48 7.10
N GLY A 18 0.15 -7.04 5.94
CA GLY A 18 -1.14 -7.41 5.40
C GLY A 18 -1.34 -6.97 3.96
N HIS A 19 -2.33 -7.58 3.31
CA HIS A 19 -2.76 -7.26 1.96
C HIS A 19 -4.24 -6.88 1.96
N SER A 20 -4.64 -5.91 1.15
CA SER A 20 -6.04 -5.51 0.97
C SER A 20 -6.69 -5.09 2.30
N LEU A 21 -7.81 -5.68 2.68
CA LEU A 21 -8.43 -5.48 4.00
C LEU A 21 -7.47 -5.82 5.14
N GLY A 22 -6.66 -6.89 5.00
CA GLY A 22 -5.63 -7.24 5.98
C GLY A 22 -4.57 -6.15 6.14
N ALA A 23 -4.26 -5.38 5.09
CA ALA A 23 -3.37 -4.22 5.19
C ALA A 23 -3.97 -3.07 6.00
N ALA A 24 -5.28 -2.84 5.87
CA ALA A 24 -6.00 -1.89 6.72
C ALA A 24 -5.97 -2.34 8.19
N MET A 25 -6.23 -3.62 8.46
CA MET A 25 -6.12 -4.21 9.80
C MET A 25 -4.70 -4.11 10.36
N ALA A 26 -3.67 -4.36 9.55
CA ALA A 26 -2.27 -4.21 9.91
C ALA A 26 -1.93 -2.76 10.30
N THR A 27 -2.49 -1.78 9.60
CA THR A 27 -2.34 -0.36 9.95
C THR A 27 -2.90 -0.06 11.34
N LEU A 28 -4.12 -0.52 11.63
CA LEU A 28 -4.75 -0.33 12.95
C LEU A 28 -4.02 -1.09 14.07
N ALA A 29 -3.60 -2.32 13.78
CA ALA A 29 -2.82 -3.12 14.73
C ALA A 29 -1.48 -2.45 15.04
N GLY A 30 -0.80 -1.90 14.02
CA GLY A 30 0.46 -1.17 14.20
C GLY A 30 0.31 0.01 15.16
N LEU A 31 -0.74 0.81 15.00
CA LEU A 31 -1.02 1.94 15.90
C LEU A 31 -1.25 1.47 17.36
N ARG A 32 -1.94 0.33 17.54
CA ARG A 32 -2.17 -0.22 18.87
C ARG A 32 -0.92 -0.80 19.52
N LEU A 33 -0.07 -1.44 18.73
CA LEU A 33 1.18 -2.02 19.23
C LEU A 33 2.23 -0.95 19.55
N ASN A 34 2.26 0.13 18.77
CA ASN A 34 3.11 1.30 18.90
C ASN A 34 4.64 1.04 18.86
N ASN A 35 5.11 -0.18 19.06
CA ASN A 35 6.51 -0.59 18.96
C ASN A 35 6.66 -1.68 17.87
N CYS A 36 6.39 -1.29 16.63
CA CYS A 36 6.48 -2.20 15.49
C CYS A 36 6.77 -1.42 14.20
N VAL A 37 7.02 -2.15 13.12
CA VAL A 37 7.09 -1.63 11.76
C VAL A 37 6.02 -2.30 10.92
N VAL A 38 5.28 -1.52 10.12
CA VAL A 38 4.19 -2.04 9.29
C VAL A 38 4.62 -2.04 7.82
N TYR A 39 4.44 -3.18 7.16
CA TYR A 39 4.57 -3.33 5.72
C TYR A 39 3.24 -3.80 5.15
N ASN A 40 2.58 -2.98 4.37
CA ASN A 40 1.31 -3.36 3.78
C ASN A 40 1.29 -3.24 2.26
N TYR A 41 0.42 -4.01 1.63
CA TYR A 41 0.33 -4.19 0.20
C TYR A 41 -1.12 -3.98 -0.25
N GLY A 42 -1.34 -3.13 -1.24
CA GLY A 42 -2.69 -2.86 -1.75
C GLY A 42 -3.65 -2.29 -0.70
N SER A 43 -3.14 -1.55 0.28
CA SER A 43 -3.95 -1.05 1.39
C SER A 43 -4.95 0.02 0.94
N PRO A 44 -6.24 -0.11 1.32
CA PRO A 44 -7.17 1.01 1.24
C PRO A 44 -6.77 2.11 2.25
N ARG A 45 -7.42 3.27 2.18
CA ARG A 45 -7.34 4.28 3.24
C ARG A 45 -8.09 3.82 4.47
N VAL A 46 -7.54 4.08 5.66
CA VAL A 46 -8.03 3.52 6.92
C VAL A 46 -8.77 4.54 7.78
N GLY A 47 -8.37 5.81 7.69
CA GLY A 47 -8.96 6.88 8.49
C GLY A 47 -8.93 8.23 7.80
N ASP A 48 -9.37 9.24 8.51
CA ASP A 48 -9.40 10.61 8.05
C ASP A 48 -8.03 11.31 8.19
N ARG A 49 -8.01 12.61 7.90
CA ARG A 49 -6.78 13.41 8.04
C ARG A 49 -6.32 13.53 9.49
N THR A 50 -7.25 13.48 10.45
CA THR A 50 -6.91 13.54 11.89
C THR A 50 -6.19 12.27 12.29
N PHE A 51 -6.73 11.11 11.89
CA PHE A 51 -6.09 9.81 12.05
C PHE A 51 -4.70 9.79 11.39
N ALA A 52 -4.59 10.27 10.15
CA ALA A 52 -3.33 10.27 9.41
C ALA A 52 -2.24 11.12 10.07
N LYS A 53 -2.60 12.26 10.65
CA LYS A 53 -1.68 13.12 11.41
C LYS A 53 -1.24 12.52 12.74
N ALA A 54 -2.13 11.78 13.40
CA ALA A 54 -1.84 11.12 14.67
C ALA A 54 -1.05 9.81 14.51
N TYR A 55 -0.96 9.28 13.29
CA TYR A 55 -0.28 8.01 13.03
C TYR A 55 1.24 8.17 13.11
N ASN A 56 1.86 7.61 14.13
CA ASN A 56 3.28 7.77 14.48
C ASN A 56 4.12 6.50 14.34
N VAL A 57 3.54 5.42 13.80
CA VAL A 57 4.24 4.14 13.61
C VAL A 57 4.89 4.09 12.24
N PRO A 58 6.15 3.63 12.10
CA PRO A 58 6.76 3.42 10.79
C PRO A 58 5.92 2.48 9.93
N LEU A 59 5.46 2.97 8.77
CA LEU A 59 4.60 2.20 7.87
C LEU A 59 5.05 2.42 6.42
N TYR A 60 5.33 1.32 5.74
CA TYR A 60 5.67 1.27 4.33
C TYR A 60 4.51 0.66 3.53
N ARG A 61 3.89 1.50 2.71
CA ARG A 61 2.69 1.16 1.96
C ARG A 61 3.02 0.89 0.50
N HIS A 62 2.96 -0.38 0.11
CA HIS A 62 3.22 -0.80 -1.27
C HIS A 62 1.95 -0.68 -2.11
N ARG A 63 2.10 -0.03 -3.25
CA ARG A 63 1.05 0.12 -4.23
C ARG A 63 1.56 -0.34 -5.60
N ASN A 64 0.82 -1.24 -6.22
CA ASN A 64 1.08 -1.68 -7.58
C ASN A 64 0.25 -0.85 -8.57
N ASN A 65 0.91 -0.20 -9.49
CA ASN A 65 0.40 0.50 -10.67
C ASN A 65 -1.03 1.10 -10.48
N ASN A 66 -2.03 0.54 -11.13
CA ASN A 66 -3.41 1.01 -11.11
C ASN A 66 -4.29 0.32 -10.06
N ASP A 67 -3.72 -0.36 -9.07
CA ASP A 67 -4.47 -0.99 -7.97
C ASP A 67 -5.59 -0.06 -7.46
N VAL A 68 -6.84 -0.46 -7.74
CA VAL A 68 -8.05 0.34 -7.46
C VAL A 68 -8.39 0.38 -5.98
N VAL A 69 -8.02 -0.66 -5.22
CA VAL A 69 -8.31 -0.74 -3.78
C VAL A 69 -7.56 0.34 -3.03
N THR A 70 -6.35 0.66 -3.44
CA THR A 70 -5.53 1.71 -2.82
C THR A 70 -6.12 3.13 -2.99
N ARG A 71 -7.11 3.29 -3.85
CA ARG A 71 -7.80 4.57 -4.07
C ARG A 71 -9.04 4.73 -3.21
N ASN A 72 -9.48 3.66 -2.54
CA ASN A 72 -10.70 3.64 -1.73
C ASN A 72 -10.37 3.60 -0.22
N PRO A 73 -11.28 4.11 0.63
CA PRO A 73 -12.31 5.09 0.32
C PRO A 73 -11.73 6.37 -0.30
N LEU A 74 -12.53 7.10 -1.07
CA LEU A 74 -12.05 8.27 -1.82
C LEU A 74 -11.57 9.39 -0.87
N GLU A 75 -10.52 10.10 -1.28
CA GLU A 75 -9.97 11.22 -0.52
C GLU A 75 -10.96 12.38 -0.40
N ILE A 76 -11.83 12.56 -1.39
CA ILE A 76 -12.86 13.61 -1.39
C ILE A 76 -13.87 13.45 -0.25
N ILE A 77 -14.09 12.25 0.26
CA ILE A 77 -14.95 12.01 1.44
C ILE A 77 -14.17 12.03 2.76
N GLY A 78 -12.96 12.59 2.75
CA GLY A 78 -12.18 12.89 3.96
C GLY A 78 -11.16 11.84 4.36
N TYR A 79 -11.10 10.70 3.68
CA TYR A 79 -10.11 9.66 4.02
C TYR A 79 -8.70 10.02 3.55
N SER A 80 -7.70 9.61 4.32
CA SER A 80 -6.28 9.85 4.04
C SER A 80 -5.45 8.59 4.23
N HIS A 81 -4.37 8.50 3.46
CA HIS A 81 -3.36 7.47 3.67
C HIS A 81 -2.37 7.86 4.76
N VAL A 82 -1.79 6.85 5.41
CA VAL A 82 -0.69 6.97 6.38
C VAL A 82 0.60 6.34 5.81
N GLY A 83 1.74 6.72 6.38
CA GLY A 83 3.03 6.13 6.09
C GLY A 83 3.63 6.52 4.74
N TRP A 84 4.78 5.90 4.43
CA TRP A 84 5.54 6.15 3.21
C TRP A 84 5.07 5.24 2.08
N MET A 85 4.84 5.82 0.90
CA MET A 85 4.45 5.05 -0.26
C MET A 85 5.67 4.48 -0.98
N LYS A 86 5.61 3.18 -1.28
CA LYS A 86 6.46 2.42 -2.19
C LYS A 86 5.63 2.06 -3.42
N TYR A 87 5.93 2.62 -4.56
CA TYR A 87 5.11 2.48 -5.77
C TYR A 87 5.81 1.61 -6.80
N PHE A 88 5.13 0.56 -7.24
CA PHE A 88 5.53 -0.24 -8.41
C PHE A 88 4.82 0.29 -9.64
N ASP A 89 5.58 0.62 -10.67
CA ASP A 89 5.03 1.02 -11.96
C ASP A 89 4.63 -0.18 -12.83
N ALA A 90 4.10 0.10 -14.03
CA ALA A 90 3.68 -0.92 -14.98
C ALA A 90 4.84 -1.84 -15.47
N SER A 91 6.10 -1.45 -15.31
CA SER A 91 7.28 -2.27 -15.60
C SER A 91 7.71 -3.12 -14.40
N GLY A 92 7.12 -2.88 -13.23
CA GLY A 92 7.47 -3.51 -11.96
C GLY A 92 8.69 -2.88 -11.29
N GLU A 93 9.10 -1.68 -11.68
CA GLU A 93 10.14 -0.93 -11.01
C GLU A 93 9.57 -0.20 -9.79
N MET A 94 10.29 -0.28 -8.65
CA MET A 94 9.85 0.33 -7.40
C MET A 94 10.44 1.74 -7.24
N PHE A 95 9.58 2.67 -6.82
CA PHE A 95 9.94 4.05 -6.53
C PHE A 95 9.54 4.45 -5.11
N ASP A 96 10.39 5.22 -4.46
CA ASP A 96 10.12 5.82 -3.17
C ASP A 96 9.37 7.14 -3.36
N GLY A 97 8.19 7.20 -2.68
CA GLY A 97 7.37 8.40 -2.72
C GLY A 97 6.61 8.61 -4.02
N PHE A 98 5.90 9.72 -4.05
CA PHE A 98 4.92 10.01 -5.08
C PHE A 98 5.32 11.24 -5.90
N SER A 99 5.79 11.06 -7.12
CA SER A 99 5.83 12.15 -8.08
C SER A 99 4.47 12.26 -8.79
N ARG A 100 3.69 13.30 -8.44
CA ARG A 100 2.39 13.60 -9.11
C ARG A 100 2.55 13.69 -10.64
N TRP A 101 3.72 14.14 -11.10
CA TRP A 101 4.04 14.24 -12.51
C TRP A 101 4.24 12.89 -13.20
N ARG A 102 4.86 11.92 -12.53
CA ARG A 102 4.99 10.56 -13.07
C ARG A 102 3.64 9.85 -13.18
N MET A 103 2.77 10.00 -12.17
CA MET A 103 1.42 9.46 -12.26
C MET A 103 0.60 10.09 -13.36
N PHE A 104 0.72 11.38 -13.56
CA PHE A 104 0.05 12.05 -14.67
C PHE A 104 0.51 11.50 -16.01
N LYS A 105 1.84 11.32 -16.21
CA LYS A 105 2.38 10.68 -17.41
C LYS A 105 1.91 9.25 -17.61
N GLN A 106 1.87 8.43 -16.54
CA GLN A 106 1.39 7.06 -16.62
C GLN A 106 -0.12 7.00 -16.84
N TRP A 107 -0.89 7.89 -16.21
CA TRP A 107 -2.32 8.03 -16.46
C TRP A 107 -2.57 8.39 -17.92
N CYS A 108 -1.86 9.35 -18.50
CA CYS A 108 -1.93 9.70 -19.90
C CYS A 108 -1.53 8.52 -20.81
N SER A 109 -0.44 7.83 -20.51
CA SER A 109 0.02 6.67 -21.31
C SER A 109 -0.89 5.46 -21.17
N GLY A 110 -1.44 5.23 -19.98
CA GLY A 110 -2.42 4.17 -19.71
C GLY A 110 -3.77 4.45 -20.35
N THR A 111 -4.20 5.71 -20.39
CA THR A 111 -5.44 6.13 -21.05
C THR A 111 -5.33 5.97 -22.56
N LEU A 112 -4.18 6.32 -23.17
CA LEU A 112 -3.94 6.10 -24.59
C LEU A 112 -3.90 4.61 -24.98
N LYS A 113 -3.35 3.74 -24.12
CA LYS A 113 -3.38 2.29 -24.33
C LYS A 113 -4.73 1.66 -24.00
N GLY A 114 -5.48 2.25 -23.07
CA GLY A 114 -6.80 1.78 -22.61
C GLY A 114 -7.93 2.12 -23.56
N ILE A 115 -7.77 3.10 -24.46
CA ILE A 115 -8.76 3.40 -25.51
C ILE A 115 -8.87 2.23 -26.51
N PHE A 116 -7.83 1.40 -26.62
CA PHE A 116 -7.80 0.22 -27.49
C PHE A 116 -8.07 -1.12 -26.78
N LYS A 117 -8.24 -1.14 -25.44
CA LYS A 117 -8.62 -2.34 -24.70
C LYS A 117 -9.92 -2.11 -23.93
N TRP A 118 -11.03 -2.56 -24.47
CA TRP A 118 -12.32 -2.63 -23.81
C TRP A 118 -12.48 -3.98 -23.10
N PRO A 119 -13.02 -4.03 -21.83
CA PRO A 119 -13.57 -2.93 -21.02
C PRO A 119 -12.51 -2.28 -20.10
N PRO A 120 -12.62 -0.95 -19.85
CA PRO A 120 -11.76 -0.25 -18.91
C PRO A 120 -12.07 -0.71 -17.47
N GLY A 121 -11.05 -1.06 -16.70
CA GLY A 121 -11.21 -1.35 -15.26
C GLY A 121 -10.76 -2.74 -14.79
N ILE A 122 -10.55 -3.70 -15.69
CA ILE A 122 -10.11 -5.06 -15.31
C ILE A 122 -8.67 -5.06 -14.81
N ASP A 123 -7.81 -4.20 -15.35
CA ASP A 123 -6.38 -4.12 -14.98
C ASP A 123 -6.18 -3.71 -13.51
N GLY A 124 -7.04 -2.83 -12.99
CA GLY A 124 -6.92 -2.36 -11.61
C GLY A 124 -7.21 -3.43 -10.55
N PHE A 125 -8.08 -4.40 -10.85
CA PHE A 125 -8.30 -5.55 -9.97
C PHE A 125 -7.19 -6.59 -10.11
N SER A 126 -6.65 -6.77 -11.32
CA SER A 126 -5.47 -7.60 -11.54
C SER A 126 -4.26 -7.06 -10.77
N ASP A 127 -4.03 -5.75 -10.83
CA ASP A 127 -2.95 -5.07 -10.10
C ASP A 127 -3.09 -5.22 -8.58
N HIS A 128 -4.30 -5.47 -8.08
CA HIS A 128 -4.57 -5.73 -6.65
C HIS A 128 -4.21 -7.14 -6.21
N SER A 129 -3.95 -8.06 -7.12
CA SER A 129 -3.68 -9.47 -6.78
C SER A 129 -2.45 -9.62 -5.87
N MET A 130 -2.55 -10.44 -4.81
CA MET A 130 -1.43 -10.76 -3.93
C MET A 130 -0.29 -11.46 -4.68
N SER A 131 -0.61 -12.27 -5.71
CA SER A 131 0.40 -12.92 -6.55
C SER A 131 1.28 -11.92 -7.30
N ASN A 132 0.69 -10.81 -7.78
CA ASN A 132 1.44 -9.73 -8.43
C ASN A 132 2.36 -9.01 -7.44
N TYR A 133 1.87 -8.66 -6.24
CA TYR A 133 2.71 -8.09 -5.19
C TYR A 133 3.87 -9.01 -4.82
N THR A 134 3.60 -10.30 -4.67
CA THR A 134 4.64 -11.31 -4.36
C THR A 134 5.69 -11.37 -5.46
N SER A 135 5.28 -11.39 -6.73
CA SER A 135 6.19 -11.41 -7.88
C SER A 135 7.07 -10.15 -7.94
N LEU A 136 6.49 -8.98 -7.69
CA LEU A 136 7.19 -7.70 -7.67
C LEU A 136 8.23 -7.65 -6.53
N CYS A 137 7.85 -8.10 -5.32
CA CYS A 137 8.78 -8.16 -4.20
C CYS A 137 9.93 -9.15 -4.45
N LYS A 138 9.66 -10.31 -5.06
CA LYS A 138 10.72 -11.27 -5.43
C LYS A 138 11.74 -10.68 -6.39
N LYS A 139 11.30 -9.90 -7.38
CA LYS A 139 12.21 -9.20 -8.31
C LYS A 139 13.15 -8.22 -7.62
N LEU A 140 12.77 -7.65 -6.47
CA LEU A 140 13.65 -6.76 -5.70
C LEU A 140 14.77 -7.51 -5.00
N LEU A 141 14.58 -8.79 -4.66
CA LEU A 141 15.57 -9.62 -3.99
C LEU A 141 16.64 -10.18 -4.95
N THR A 142 16.39 -10.09 -6.26
CA THR A 142 17.28 -10.61 -7.32
C THR A 142 18.09 -9.53 -8.03
N LYS A 143 17.92 -8.27 -7.63
CA LYS A 143 18.73 -7.13 -8.05
C LYS A 143 19.83 -6.83 -7.03
#